data_6146e5cabf5f9fa6a791e01a74207c3d
#
_entry.id   6146e5cabf5f9fa6a791e01a74207c3d
#
_cell.length_a   1.000
_cell.length_b   1.000
_cell.length_c   1.000
_cell.angle_alpha   90.00
_cell.angle_beta   90.00
_cell.angle_gamma   90.00
#
_symmetry.space_group_name_H-M   'P 1'
#
loop_
_entity.id
_entity.type
_entity.pdbx_description
1 polymer ?
#
loop_
_entity_poly.entity_id
_entity_poly.type
_entity_poly.pdbx_seq_one_letter_code
_entity_poly.pdbx_strand_id
1 'polypeptide(L)'
;MKIERIISGDTLILENESGEELLRLHESTDGKVSRAAISGKLINEVVHDVEDEMVALSLVSDKLVIDMKGVSYISNAMIRTILELQHLMDSRDGELILKDLSDEVYGAFEDMGMEDVFMIEQN
;
A
#
# COMPACT_ATOMS: atom_id res chain seq x y z
N MET A 1 -0.78 -20.75 0.99
CA MET A 1 -0.60 -20.19 2.34
C MET A 1 -1.91 -19.59 2.82
N LYS A 2 -2.30 -19.90 4.04
CA LYS A 2 -3.50 -19.33 4.63
C LYS A 2 -3.12 -18.06 5.42
N ILE A 3 -3.79 -16.96 5.13
CA ILE A 3 -3.55 -15.68 5.80
C ILE A 3 -4.68 -15.42 6.79
N GLU A 4 -4.33 -15.09 8.01
CA GLU A 4 -5.30 -14.67 9.01
C GLU A 4 -5.25 -13.15 9.18
N ARG A 5 -6.42 -12.53 9.26
CA ARG A 5 -6.57 -11.09 9.41
C ARG A 5 -6.93 -10.76 10.85
N ILE A 6 -6.15 -9.90 11.45
CA ILE A 6 -6.42 -9.40 12.80
C ILE A 6 -6.61 -7.90 12.69
N ILE A 7 -7.75 -7.41 13.16
CA ILE A 7 -8.06 -5.98 13.13
C ILE A 7 -8.05 -5.47 14.57
N SER A 8 -7.25 -4.45 14.84
CA SER A 8 -7.15 -3.80 16.13
C SER A 8 -7.21 -2.29 15.92
N GLY A 9 -8.38 -1.68 16.16
CA GLY A 9 -8.59 -0.26 15.90
C GLY A 9 -8.31 0.07 14.43
N ASP A 10 -7.37 0.96 14.19
CA ASP A 10 -6.99 1.41 12.86
C ASP A 10 -5.86 0.58 12.24
N THR A 11 -5.54 -0.57 12.83
CA THR A 11 -4.44 -1.41 12.37
C THR A 11 -4.95 -2.76 11.90
N LEU A 12 -4.52 -3.15 10.70
CA LEU A 12 -4.72 -4.49 10.15
C LEU A 12 -3.39 -5.22 10.25
N ILE A 13 -3.41 -6.42 10.82
CA ILE A 13 -2.26 -7.31 10.88
C ILE A 13 -2.60 -8.57 10.10
N LEU A 14 -1.71 -8.97 9.19
CA LEU A 14 -1.82 -10.22 8.44
C LEU A 14 -0.78 -11.19 8.98
N GLU A 15 -1.24 -12.37 9.38
CA GLU A 15 -0.39 -13.43 9.94
C GLU A 15 -0.50 -14.69 9.11
N ASN A 16 0.54 -15.52 9.14
CA ASN A 16 0.47 -16.86 8.56
C ASN A 16 -0.15 -17.83 9.58
N GLU A 17 -0.27 -19.09 9.19
CA GLU A 17 -0.89 -20.14 10.04
C GLU A 17 -0.12 -20.37 11.35
N SER A 18 1.16 -20.05 11.37
CA SER A 18 2.01 -20.18 12.57
C SER A 18 1.95 -18.98 13.49
N GLY A 19 1.13 -17.97 13.17
CA GLY A 19 1.03 -16.76 13.97
C GLY A 19 2.15 -15.75 13.70
N GLU A 20 2.96 -15.96 12.66
CA GLU A 20 4.01 -15.03 12.29
C GLU A 20 3.40 -13.83 11.55
N GLU A 21 3.74 -12.62 11.98
CA GLU A 21 3.26 -11.40 11.32
C GLU A 21 3.96 -11.23 9.96
N LEU A 22 3.16 -11.16 8.89
CA LEU A 22 3.66 -10.97 7.53
C LEU A 22 3.63 -9.51 7.14
N LEU A 23 2.59 -8.78 7.58
CA LEU A 23 2.36 -7.41 7.19
C LEU A 23 1.56 -6.70 8.26
N ARG A 24 1.83 -5.41 8.40
CA ARG A 24 1.05 -4.52 9.27
C ARG A 24 0.69 -3.28 8.48
N LEU A 25 -0.55 -2.86 8.59
CA LEU A 25 -1.06 -1.70 7.90
C LEU A 25 -1.83 -0.84 8.90
N HIS A 26 -1.38 0.40 9.08
CA HIS A 26 -2.03 1.36 9.97
C HIS A 26 -2.67 2.47 9.13
N GLU A 27 -3.96 2.71 9.35
CA GLU A 27 -4.73 3.70 8.62
C GLU A 27 -5.06 4.90 9.50
N SER A 28 -5.03 6.08 8.91
CA SER A 28 -5.51 7.29 9.56
C SER A 28 -6.19 8.18 8.51
N THR A 29 -7.21 8.92 8.93
CA THR A 29 -7.94 9.82 8.05
C THR A 29 -8.18 11.14 8.77
N ASP A 30 -7.87 12.24 8.09
CA ASP A 30 -8.11 13.59 8.58
C ASP A 30 -8.82 14.35 7.47
N GLY A 31 -10.12 14.54 7.65
CA GLY A 31 -10.96 15.11 6.60
C GLY A 31 -10.99 14.24 5.36
N LYS A 32 -10.49 14.75 4.24
CA LYS A 32 -10.43 14.04 2.96
C LYS A 32 -9.04 13.50 2.63
N VAL A 33 -8.13 13.54 3.59
CA VAL A 33 -6.78 13.01 3.44
C VAL A 33 -6.65 11.72 4.25
N SER A 34 -6.36 10.62 3.59
CA SER A 34 -6.11 9.34 4.24
C SER A 34 -4.65 8.93 4.09
N ARG A 35 -4.15 8.24 5.09
CA ARG A 35 -2.78 7.75 5.13
C ARG A 35 -2.79 6.28 5.52
N ALA A 36 -2.04 5.49 4.76
CA ALA A 36 -1.84 4.08 5.05
C ALA A 36 -0.34 3.85 5.23
N ALA A 37 0.07 3.53 6.46
CA ALA A 37 1.46 3.19 6.75
C ALA A 37 1.59 1.67 6.75
N ILE A 38 2.42 1.15 5.86
CA ILE A 38 2.60 -0.29 5.66
C ILE A 38 3.98 -0.70 6.13
N SER A 39 4.07 -1.83 6.84
CA SER A 39 5.35 -2.43 7.20
C SER A 39 5.31 -3.93 6.95
N GLY A 40 6.43 -4.49 6.49
CA GLY A 40 6.56 -5.89 6.13
C GLY A 40 6.88 -6.06 4.66
N LYS A 41 6.48 -7.21 4.12
CA LYS A 41 6.75 -7.56 2.72
C LYS A 41 5.44 -7.63 1.94
N LEU A 42 5.36 -6.87 0.86
CA LEU A 42 4.20 -6.89 -0.02
C LEU A 42 4.35 -8.01 -1.04
N ILE A 43 4.25 -9.24 -0.54
CA ILE A 43 4.30 -10.47 -1.34
C ILE A 43 2.95 -10.74 -2.00
N ASN A 44 2.91 -11.64 -2.99
CA ASN A 44 1.68 -11.93 -3.73
C ASN A 44 0.53 -12.33 -2.82
N GLU A 45 0.81 -13.08 -1.77
CA GLU A 45 -0.21 -13.63 -0.87
C GLU A 45 -0.99 -12.56 -0.09
N VAL A 46 -0.43 -11.37 0.09
CA VAL A 46 -1.09 -10.30 0.84
C VAL A 46 -1.71 -9.23 -0.07
N VAL A 47 -1.49 -9.29 -1.38
CA VAL A 47 -1.94 -8.25 -2.32
C VAL A 47 -3.44 -7.99 -2.22
N HIS A 48 -4.23 -9.05 -2.22
CA HIS A 48 -5.68 -8.91 -2.21
C HIS A 48 -6.20 -8.21 -0.94
N ASP A 49 -5.67 -8.57 0.22
CA ASP A 49 -6.06 -7.96 1.49
C ASP A 49 -5.66 -6.48 1.54
N VAL A 50 -4.47 -6.15 1.05
CA VAL A 50 -4.00 -4.76 1.01
C VAL A 50 -4.82 -3.95 0.01
N GLU A 51 -5.12 -4.52 -1.16
CA GLU A 51 -5.95 -3.87 -2.17
C GLU A 51 -7.33 -3.49 -1.61
N ASP A 52 -7.98 -4.41 -0.91
CA ASP A 52 -9.29 -4.15 -0.33
C ASP A 52 -9.26 -2.94 0.59
N GLU A 53 -8.23 -2.84 1.43
CA GLU A 53 -8.09 -1.71 2.35
C GLU A 53 -7.81 -0.40 1.61
N MET A 54 -6.93 -0.44 0.60
CA MET A 54 -6.58 0.76 -0.16
C MET A 54 -7.77 1.26 -0.98
N VAL A 55 -8.54 0.37 -1.58
CA VAL A 55 -9.74 0.75 -2.32
C VAL A 55 -10.76 1.38 -1.39
N ALA A 56 -10.96 0.82 -0.20
CA ALA A 56 -11.89 1.39 0.78
C ALA A 56 -11.48 2.82 1.17
N LEU A 57 -10.19 3.06 1.40
CA LEU A 57 -9.69 4.41 1.71
C LEU A 57 -9.84 5.36 0.53
N SER A 58 -9.61 4.88 -0.69
CA SER A 58 -9.71 5.70 -1.89
C SER A 58 -11.12 6.22 -2.12
N LEU A 59 -12.13 5.45 -1.70
CA LEU A 59 -13.53 5.82 -1.90
C LEU A 59 -13.98 6.99 -1.00
N VAL A 60 -13.28 7.25 0.09
CA VAL A 60 -13.63 8.28 1.06
C VAL A 60 -12.63 9.42 1.13
N SER A 61 -11.64 9.43 0.24
CA SER A 61 -10.51 10.38 0.30
C SER A 61 -10.31 11.08 -1.02
N ASP A 62 -9.92 12.36 -0.95
CA ASP A 62 -9.46 13.11 -2.12
C ASP A 62 -7.95 12.93 -2.31
N LYS A 63 -7.25 12.60 -1.23
CA LYS A 63 -5.81 12.36 -1.23
C LYS A 63 -5.50 11.12 -0.40
N LEU A 64 -4.76 10.19 -0.98
CA LEU A 64 -4.32 8.99 -0.30
C LEU A 64 -2.79 8.93 -0.31
N VAL A 65 -2.20 8.87 0.87
CA VAL A 65 -0.77 8.75 1.04
C VAL A 65 -0.46 7.33 1.51
N ILE A 66 0.36 6.61 0.75
CA ILE A 66 0.83 5.29 1.14
C ILE A 66 2.28 5.42 1.60
N ASP A 67 2.48 5.30 2.91
CA ASP A 67 3.80 5.38 3.53
C ASP A 67 4.43 3.99 3.51
N MET A 68 5.51 3.86 2.76
CA MET A 68 6.21 2.58 2.56
C MET A 68 7.53 2.47 3.31
N LYS A 69 7.75 3.34 4.28
CA LYS A 69 9.01 3.36 5.04
C LYS A 69 9.35 2.00 5.63
N GLY A 70 8.34 1.26 6.10
CA GLY A 70 8.52 -0.06 6.70
C GLY A 70 8.46 -1.22 5.71
N VAL A 71 8.30 -0.95 4.42
CA VAL A 71 8.19 -2.01 3.39
C VAL A 71 9.58 -2.39 2.90
N SER A 72 9.91 -3.69 3.02
CA SER A 72 11.23 -4.20 2.62
C SER A 72 11.22 -4.92 1.28
N TYR A 73 10.04 -5.25 0.76
CA TYR A 73 9.91 -5.96 -0.50
C TYR A 73 8.54 -5.67 -1.11
N ILE A 74 8.49 -5.58 -2.43
CA ILE A 74 7.24 -5.41 -3.16
C ILE A 74 7.23 -6.29 -4.40
N SER A 75 6.13 -7.03 -4.59
CA SER A 75 5.96 -7.88 -5.77
C SER A 75 5.49 -7.06 -6.97
N ASN A 76 5.71 -7.62 -8.17
CA ASN A 76 5.20 -6.98 -9.39
C ASN A 76 3.67 -6.90 -9.38
N ALA A 77 3.00 -7.91 -8.81
CA ALA A 77 1.54 -7.90 -8.69
C ALA A 77 1.07 -6.72 -7.83
N MET A 78 1.79 -6.42 -6.74
CA MET A 78 1.44 -5.29 -5.90
C MET A 78 1.64 -3.96 -6.63
N ILE A 79 2.71 -3.81 -7.40
CA ILE A 79 2.94 -2.60 -8.19
C ILE A 79 1.80 -2.39 -9.19
N ARG A 80 1.34 -3.45 -9.86
CA ARG A 80 0.18 -3.36 -10.77
C ARG A 80 -1.09 -2.96 -10.03
N THR A 81 -1.28 -3.46 -8.82
CA THR A 81 -2.41 -3.09 -7.98
C THR A 81 -2.37 -1.61 -7.61
N ILE A 82 -1.18 -1.08 -7.29
CA ILE A 82 -1.01 0.35 -7.01
C ILE A 82 -1.30 1.17 -8.27
N LEU A 83 -0.94 0.67 -9.45
CA LEU A 83 -1.28 1.35 -10.71
C LEU A 83 -2.80 1.43 -10.91
N GLU A 84 -3.52 0.36 -10.62
CA GLU A 84 -4.98 0.37 -10.68
C GLU A 84 -5.56 1.39 -9.69
N LEU A 85 -4.99 1.48 -8.50
CA LEU A 85 -5.38 2.45 -7.49
C LEU A 85 -5.13 3.88 -7.99
N GLN A 86 -4.01 4.12 -8.67
CA GLN A 86 -3.71 5.41 -9.29
C GLN A 86 -4.78 5.80 -10.31
N HIS A 87 -5.18 4.84 -11.16
CA HIS A 87 -6.23 5.08 -12.15
C HIS A 87 -7.56 5.40 -11.48
N LEU A 88 -7.88 4.71 -10.39
CA LEU A 88 -9.11 4.94 -9.64
C LEU A 88 -9.13 6.34 -9.05
N MET A 89 -8.03 6.78 -8.44
CA MET A 89 -7.91 8.13 -7.88
C MET A 89 -7.97 9.19 -8.98
N ASP A 90 -7.28 8.97 -10.10
CA ASP A 90 -7.30 9.88 -11.25
C ASP A 90 -8.72 10.07 -11.79
N SER A 91 -9.51 8.99 -11.86
CA SER A 91 -10.88 9.05 -12.37
C SER A 91 -11.80 9.89 -11.49
N ARG A 92 -11.38 10.18 -10.27
CA ARG A 92 -12.14 10.96 -9.28
C ARG A 92 -11.48 12.31 -8.97
N ASP A 93 -10.50 12.71 -9.78
CA ASP A 93 -9.70 13.93 -9.58
C ASP A 93 -8.98 13.94 -8.22
N GLY A 94 -8.65 12.75 -7.71
CA GLY A 94 -7.92 12.60 -6.46
C GLY A 94 -6.43 12.49 -6.66
N GLU A 95 -5.69 12.43 -5.56
CA GLU A 95 -4.24 12.28 -5.56
C GLU A 95 -3.82 11.01 -4.84
N LEU A 96 -2.86 10.29 -5.43
CA LEU A 96 -2.17 9.18 -4.78
C LEU A 96 -0.70 9.55 -4.64
N ILE A 97 -0.17 9.47 -3.43
CA ILE A 97 1.24 9.74 -3.14
C ILE A 97 1.85 8.51 -2.49
N LEU A 98 2.97 8.05 -3.04
CA LEU A 98 3.79 7.00 -2.44
C LEU A 98 4.94 7.67 -1.70
N LYS A 99 5.16 7.30 -0.45
CA LYS A 99 6.12 7.98 0.40
C LYS A 99 7.17 7.05 0.97
N ASP A 100 8.42 7.50 0.97
CA ASP A 100 9.55 6.85 1.65
C ASP A 100 9.80 5.41 1.21
N LEU A 101 9.91 5.20 -0.11
CA LEU A 101 10.31 3.91 -0.66
C LEU A 101 11.78 3.66 -0.37
N SER A 102 12.11 2.44 0.10
CA SER A 102 13.49 2.03 0.21
C SER A 102 14.11 1.92 -1.19
N ASP A 103 15.44 1.89 -1.28
CA ASP A 103 16.14 1.73 -2.56
C ASP A 103 15.69 0.45 -3.27
N GLU A 104 15.49 -0.63 -2.51
CA GLU A 104 15.04 -1.91 -3.06
C GLU A 104 13.63 -1.82 -3.64
N VAL A 105 12.72 -1.20 -2.90
CA VAL A 105 11.33 -1.02 -3.37
C VAL A 105 11.29 -0.07 -4.57
N TYR A 106 12.01 1.04 -4.50
CA TYR A 106 12.09 1.97 -5.64
C TYR A 106 12.66 1.28 -6.88
N GLY A 107 13.70 0.45 -6.69
CA GLY A 107 14.29 -0.34 -7.78
C GLY A 107 13.29 -1.26 -8.44
N ALA A 108 12.34 -1.82 -7.69
CA ALA A 108 11.29 -2.65 -8.27
C ALA A 108 10.37 -1.85 -9.19
N PHE A 109 10.06 -0.61 -8.84
CA PHE A 109 9.30 0.28 -9.73
C PHE A 109 10.09 0.62 -10.99
N GLU A 110 11.39 0.89 -10.84
CA GLU A 110 12.26 1.16 -11.99
C GLU A 110 12.33 -0.03 -12.94
N ASP A 111 12.45 -1.25 -12.39
CA ASP A 111 12.51 -2.48 -13.19
C ASP A 111 11.25 -2.67 -14.03
N MET A 112 10.12 -2.15 -13.60
CA MET A 112 8.87 -2.18 -14.35
C MET A 112 8.66 -0.94 -15.21
N GLY A 113 9.60 0.01 -15.19
CA GLY A 113 9.48 1.27 -15.92
C GLY A 113 8.37 2.17 -15.39
N MET A 114 8.05 2.05 -14.11
CA MET A 114 6.91 2.77 -13.51
C MET A 114 7.30 3.85 -12.51
N GLU A 115 8.58 4.15 -12.33
CA GLU A 115 9.03 5.16 -11.37
C GLU A 115 8.48 6.57 -11.66
N ASP A 116 8.20 6.87 -12.92
CA ASP A 116 7.68 8.18 -13.33
C ASP A 116 6.15 8.22 -13.44
N VAL A 117 5.49 7.08 -13.25
CA VAL A 117 4.02 6.99 -13.33
C VAL A 117 3.37 7.52 -12.05
N PHE A 118 4.06 7.37 -10.93
CA PHE A 118 3.53 7.72 -9.61
C PHE A 118 4.17 8.98 -9.06
N MET A 119 3.44 9.68 -8.20
CA MET A 119 4.01 10.76 -7.40
C MET A 119 4.69 10.12 -6.19
N ILE A 120 6.01 10.17 -6.16
CA ILE A 120 6.82 9.56 -5.10
C ILE A 120 7.53 10.66 -4.33
N GLU A 121 7.30 10.71 -3.02
CA GLU A 121 7.94 11.66 -2.11
C GLU A 121 8.95 10.89 -1.24
N GLN A 122 10.20 11.31 -1.28
CA GLN A 122 11.27 10.71 -0.49
C GLN A 122 11.80 11.74 0.52
N ASN A 123 12.01 11.30 1.73
CA ASN A 123 12.62 12.15 2.77
C ASN A 123 14.12 11.96 2.82
#